data_fc3dc193823602cfb7271e327086d3e6
#
_entry.id   fc3dc193823602cfb7271e327086d3e6
#
_cell.length_a   1.000
_cell.length_b   1.000
_cell.length_c   1.000
_cell.angle_alpha   90.00
_cell.angle_beta   90.00
_cell.angle_gamma   90.00
#
_symmetry.space_group_name_H-M   'P 1'
#
loop_
_entity.id
_entity.type
_entity.pdbx_description
1 polymer ?
#
loop_
_entity_poly.entity_id
_entity_poly.type
_entity_poly.pdbx_seq_one_letter_code
_entity_poly.pdbx_strand_id
1 'polypeptide(L)'
;PICAMAAMQVAAATENFFAQEFHHNDYPFWSDFVVTRDNPIIQNGFIRVPDDPGLGILALNDEVLAEHLHVVNKDKVWHDTDEWDDWYAFDRLWL
;
A
#
# COMPACT_ATOMS: atom_id res chain seq x y z
N PRO A 1 -2.06 0.27 -0.34
CA PRO A 1 -2.42 -1.04 0.23
C PRO A 1 -1.23 -1.94 0.53
N ILE A 2 -0.13 -1.88 -0.25
CA ILE A 2 1.03 -2.79 -0.07
C ILE A 2 1.60 -2.69 1.35
N CYS A 3 1.88 -1.48 1.84
CA CYS A 3 2.38 -1.27 3.20
C CYS A 3 1.39 -1.76 4.26
N ALA A 4 0.09 -1.60 4.03
CA ALA A 4 -0.93 -2.09 4.97
C ALA A 4 -0.92 -3.63 5.06
N MET A 5 -0.81 -4.31 3.92
CA MET A 5 -0.70 -5.77 3.88
C MET A 5 0.59 -6.27 4.55
N ALA A 6 1.72 -5.56 4.34
CA ALA A 6 2.97 -5.88 5.02
C ALA A 6 2.87 -5.66 6.55
N ALA A 7 2.32 -4.53 6.97
CA ALA A 7 2.13 -4.22 8.39
C ALA A 7 1.17 -5.20 9.07
N MET A 8 0.13 -5.66 8.37
CA MET A 8 -0.78 -6.68 8.85
C MET A 8 -0.06 -8.01 9.13
N GLN A 9 0.88 -8.44 8.28
CA GLN A 9 1.67 -9.64 8.51
C GLN A 9 2.53 -9.52 9.78
N VAL A 10 3.14 -8.34 10.01
CA VAL A 10 3.87 -8.07 11.24
C VAL A 10 2.93 -8.08 12.45
N ALA A 11 1.77 -7.44 12.33
CA ALA A 11 0.76 -7.41 13.40
C ALA A 11 0.29 -8.83 13.77
N ALA A 12 0.05 -9.69 12.79
CA ALA A 12 -0.36 -11.08 13.00
C ALA A 12 0.69 -11.92 13.75
N ALA A 13 1.97 -11.55 13.63
CA ALA A 13 3.08 -12.21 14.31
C ALA A 13 3.43 -11.57 15.68
N THR A 14 2.71 -10.52 16.08
CA THR A 14 3.02 -9.72 17.28
C THR A 14 2.01 -10.01 18.39
N GLU A 15 2.45 -10.64 19.49
CA GLU A 15 1.56 -11.09 20.58
C GLU A 15 0.84 -9.94 21.31
N ASN A 16 1.48 -8.79 21.44
CA ASN A 16 0.93 -7.61 22.13
C ASN A 16 0.38 -6.57 21.18
N PHE A 17 0.01 -6.96 19.95
CA PHE A 17 -0.65 -6.08 18.99
C PHE A 17 -2.03 -5.67 19.50
N PHE A 18 -2.31 -4.38 19.45
CA PHE A 18 -3.60 -3.82 19.86
C PHE A 18 -4.41 -3.34 18.66
N ALA A 19 -3.84 -2.43 17.90
CA ALA A 19 -4.46 -1.86 16.71
C ALA A 19 -3.39 -1.23 15.82
N GLN A 20 -3.69 -1.13 14.54
CA GLN A 20 -2.85 -0.42 13.58
C GLN A 20 -3.47 0.93 13.27
N GLU A 21 -2.70 1.99 13.44
CA GLU A 21 -3.07 3.29 12.91
C GLU A 21 -3.01 3.25 11.38
N PHE A 22 -4.05 3.79 10.75
CA PHE A 22 -4.20 3.70 9.32
C PHE A 22 -4.78 4.99 8.73
N HIS A 23 -4.07 5.53 7.75
CA HIS A 23 -4.47 6.71 7.00
C HIS A 23 -4.78 6.36 5.54
N HIS A 24 -5.51 7.24 4.84
CA HIS A 24 -5.76 7.16 3.40
C HIS A 24 -6.65 6.01 2.91
N ASN A 25 -7.37 5.33 3.79
CA ASN A 25 -8.41 4.37 3.41
C ASN A 25 -9.70 5.04 2.90
N ASP A 26 -9.76 6.37 2.96
CA ASP A 26 -10.92 7.16 2.52
C ASP A 26 -11.01 7.29 0.99
N TYR A 27 -9.96 6.94 0.28
CA TYR A 27 -9.98 6.92 -1.17
C TYR A 27 -10.78 5.71 -1.68
N PRO A 28 -11.86 5.91 -2.47
CA PRO A 28 -12.71 4.81 -2.91
C PRO A 28 -11.97 3.72 -3.68
N PHE A 29 -10.91 4.10 -4.40
CA PHE A 29 -10.07 3.22 -5.22
C PHE A 29 -8.88 2.61 -4.47
N TRP A 30 -8.72 2.86 -3.17
CA TRP A 30 -7.53 2.45 -2.43
C TRP A 30 -7.28 0.94 -2.48
N SER A 31 -8.33 0.13 -2.30
CA SER A 31 -8.20 -1.32 -2.37
C SER A 31 -7.92 -1.83 -3.78
N ASP A 32 -8.30 -1.06 -4.79
CA ASP A 32 -8.21 -1.48 -6.20
C ASP A 32 -6.81 -1.34 -6.80
N PHE A 33 -5.87 -0.70 -6.08
CA PHE A 33 -4.45 -0.66 -6.49
C PHE A 33 -3.78 -2.03 -6.54
N VAL A 34 -4.32 -3.00 -5.83
CA VAL A 34 -3.82 -4.36 -5.77
C VAL A 34 -4.95 -5.36 -5.97
N VAL A 35 -4.62 -6.53 -6.49
CA VAL A 35 -5.53 -7.66 -6.58
C VAL A 35 -5.31 -8.54 -5.35
N THR A 36 -6.33 -8.71 -4.55
CA THR A 36 -6.35 -9.57 -3.36
C THR A 36 -7.60 -10.45 -3.39
N ARG A 37 -7.67 -11.47 -2.54
CA ARG A 37 -8.90 -12.30 -2.45
C ARG A 37 -10.05 -11.53 -1.84
N ASP A 38 -9.75 -10.64 -0.90
CA ASP A 38 -10.74 -9.78 -0.26
C ASP A 38 -10.68 -8.38 -0.86
N ASN A 39 -11.77 -7.92 -1.46
CA ASN A 39 -11.93 -6.55 -1.92
C ASN A 39 -13.32 -6.04 -1.49
N PRO A 40 -13.43 -4.98 -0.70
CA PRO A 40 -12.31 -4.16 -0.19
C PRO A 40 -11.45 -4.91 0.85
N ILE A 41 -10.17 -4.54 0.93
CA ILE A 41 -9.20 -5.14 1.86
C ILE A 41 -9.60 -4.93 3.31
N ILE A 42 -10.11 -3.74 3.65
CA ILE A 42 -10.61 -3.42 4.98
C ILE A 42 -12.12 -3.65 5.02
N GLN A 43 -12.55 -4.55 5.89
CA GLN A 43 -13.96 -4.86 6.09
C GLN A 43 -14.32 -4.71 7.56
N ASN A 44 -15.29 -3.85 7.86
CA ASN A 44 -15.74 -3.60 9.23
C ASN A 44 -14.62 -3.21 10.20
N GLY A 45 -13.60 -2.49 9.71
CA GLY A 45 -12.43 -2.08 10.50
C GLY A 45 -11.35 -3.15 10.68
N PHE A 46 -11.44 -4.26 9.96
CA PHE A 46 -10.48 -5.37 10.03
C PHE A 46 -9.88 -5.68 8.66
N ILE A 47 -8.62 -6.15 8.68
CA ILE A 47 -7.98 -6.80 7.55
C ILE A 47 -7.82 -8.29 7.92
N ARG A 48 -8.37 -9.18 7.10
CA ARG A 48 -8.16 -10.61 7.28
C ARG A 48 -6.74 -10.99 6.90
N VAL A 49 -6.04 -11.72 7.76
CA VAL A 49 -4.72 -12.28 7.43
C VAL A 49 -4.92 -13.36 6.35
N PRO A 50 -4.37 -13.17 5.14
CA PRO A 50 -4.53 -14.15 4.06
C PRO A 50 -3.62 -15.37 4.28
N ASP A 51 -4.07 -16.50 3.78
CA ASP A 51 -3.28 -17.73 3.70
C ASP A 51 -2.43 -17.82 2.41
N ASP A 52 -2.53 -16.81 1.56
CA ASP A 52 -1.79 -16.74 0.30
C ASP A 52 -0.30 -16.47 0.55
N PRO A 53 0.61 -16.95 -0.32
CA PRO A 53 2.03 -16.67 -0.20
C PRO A 53 2.37 -15.19 -0.20
N GLY A 54 3.43 -14.83 0.51
CA GLY A 54 3.90 -13.45 0.60
C GLY A 54 2.95 -12.56 1.40
N LEU A 55 2.60 -11.41 0.84
CA LEU A 55 1.71 -10.44 1.48
C LEU A 55 0.21 -10.73 1.24
N GLY A 56 -0.13 -11.77 0.49
CA GLY A 56 -1.50 -12.02 0.05
C GLY A 56 -1.95 -11.09 -1.09
N ILE A 57 -1.01 -10.42 -1.74
CA ILE A 57 -1.22 -9.63 -2.94
C ILE A 57 -0.96 -10.54 -4.14
N LEU A 58 -1.96 -10.74 -4.98
CA LEU A 58 -1.89 -11.60 -6.16
C LEU A 58 -1.29 -10.88 -7.37
N ALA A 59 -1.57 -9.58 -7.51
CA ALA A 59 -1.05 -8.73 -8.58
C ALA A 59 -1.17 -7.24 -8.19
N LEU A 60 -0.45 -6.39 -8.90
CA LEU A 60 -0.71 -4.95 -8.95
C LEU A 60 -1.75 -4.66 -10.04
N ASN A 61 -2.54 -3.62 -9.85
CA ASN A 61 -3.50 -3.15 -10.83
C ASN A 61 -2.92 -1.94 -11.55
N ASP A 62 -2.18 -2.20 -12.62
CA ASP A 62 -1.46 -1.16 -13.36
C ASP A 62 -2.40 -0.11 -13.99
N GLU A 63 -3.63 -0.50 -14.34
CA GLU A 63 -4.62 0.42 -14.89
C GLU A 63 -5.04 1.46 -13.84
N VAL A 64 -5.40 1.01 -12.65
CA VAL A 64 -5.79 1.89 -11.53
C VAL A 64 -4.59 2.72 -11.06
N LEU A 65 -3.40 2.13 -11.02
CA LEU A 65 -2.17 2.86 -10.68
C LEU A 65 -1.91 3.99 -11.67
N ALA A 66 -2.03 3.73 -12.97
CA ALA A 66 -1.83 4.75 -14.01
C ALA A 66 -2.89 5.85 -13.96
N GLU A 67 -4.16 5.49 -13.71
CA GLU A 67 -5.27 6.45 -13.61
C GLU A 67 -5.09 7.43 -12.44
N HIS A 68 -4.60 6.94 -11.31
CA HIS A 68 -4.47 7.72 -10.07
C HIS A 68 -3.05 8.22 -9.81
N LEU A 69 -2.16 8.09 -10.78
CA LEU A 69 -0.81 8.58 -10.66
C LEU A 69 -0.79 10.10 -10.48
N HIS A 70 0.01 10.57 -9.52
CA HIS A 70 0.17 12.01 -9.32
C HIS A 70 0.66 12.68 -10.59
N VAL A 71 0.10 13.84 -10.91
CA VAL A 71 0.33 14.56 -12.16
C VAL A 71 1.81 14.80 -12.50
N VAL A 72 2.65 14.97 -11.50
CA VAL A 72 4.11 15.13 -11.65
C VAL A 72 4.80 13.84 -12.10
N ASN A 73 4.19 12.68 -11.84
CA ASN A 73 4.77 11.35 -12.08
C ASN A 73 4.09 10.58 -13.20
N LYS A 74 3.20 11.21 -14.00
CA LYS A 74 2.35 10.53 -14.99
C LYS A 74 3.08 9.59 -15.94
N ASP A 75 4.33 9.89 -16.25
CA ASP A 75 5.14 9.10 -17.19
C ASP A 75 6.21 8.26 -16.48
N LYS A 76 6.17 8.18 -15.14
CA LYS A 76 7.29 7.67 -14.34
C LYS A 76 6.91 6.61 -13.30
N VAL A 77 5.83 5.84 -13.50
CA VAL A 77 5.35 4.83 -12.50
C VAL A 77 6.46 3.87 -12.07
N TRP A 78 7.33 3.50 -13.00
CA TRP A 78 8.37 2.50 -12.79
C TRP A 78 9.78 2.99 -13.17
N HIS A 79 9.98 4.29 -13.32
CA HIS A 79 11.30 4.86 -13.58
C HIS A 79 12.07 5.07 -12.28
N ASP A 80 13.38 4.94 -12.37
CA ASP A 80 14.27 5.38 -11.30
C ASP A 80 13.99 6.85 -10.99
N THR A 81 13.83 7.13 -9.73
CA THR A 81 13.44 8.45 -9.26
C THR A 81 14.66 9.27 -8.87
N ASP A 82 15.60 9.44 -9.78
CA ASP A 82 16.76 10.33 -9.56
C ASP A 82 16.32 11.73 -9.17
N GLU A 83 15.14 12.15 -9.68
CA GLU A 83 14.52 13.43 -9.33
C GLU A 83 13.90 13.46 -7.92
N TRP A 84 13.71 12.32 -7.27
CA TRP A 84 13.22 12.27 -5.90
C TRP A 84 14.23 12.81 -4.91
N ASP A 85 15.49 12.78 -5.25
CA ASP A 85 16.55 13.26 -4.40
C ASP A 85 16.48 14.78 -4.17
N ASP A 86 15.99 15.53 -5.14
CA ASP A 86 15.90 16.99 -5.04
C ASP A 86 14.62 17.50 -4.37
N TRP A 87 13.49 16.81 -4.54
CA TRP A 87 12.18 17.28 -4.07
C TRP A 87 11.69 16.66 -2.77
N TYR A 88 12.06 15.42 -2.49
CA TYR A 88 11.60 14.66 -1.32
C TYR A 88 12.71 14.36 -0.32
N ALA A 89 13.89 14.91 -0.50
CA ALA A 89 15.01 14.74 0.40
C ALA A 89 14.74 15.22 1.84
N PHE A 90 13.70 16.04 2.01
CA PHE A 90 13.28 16.55 3.32
C PHE A 90 12.58 15.49 4.19
N ASP A 91 12.07 14.43 3.59
CA ASP A 91 11.37 13.34 4.29
C ASP A 91 12.27 12.14 4.60
N ARG A 92 13.56 12.26 4.41
CA ARG A 92 14.50 11.21 4.78
C ARG A 92 14.65 11.13 6.29
N LEU A 93 13.80 10.35 6.93
CA LEU A 93 13.87 10.08 8.38
C LEU A 93 15.06 9.21 8.80
N TRP A 94 15.88 8.75 7.86
CA TRP A 94 16.99 7.84 8.05
C TRP A 94 18.35 8.41 7.64
N LEU A 95 18.49 9.70 7.66
CA LEU A 95 19.80 10.35 7.57
C LEU A 95 20.37 10.58 8.95
#